data_1346b340b87197975a3945878ad96431
#
_entry.id   1346b340b87197975a3945878ad96431
#
_cell.length_a   1.000
_cell.length_b   1.000
_cell.length_c   1.000
_cell.angle_alpha   90.00
_cell.angle_beta   90.00
_cell.angle_gamma   90.00
#
_symmetry.space_group_name_H-M   'P 1'
#
loop_
_entity.id
_entity.type
_entity.pdbx_description
1 polymer ?
#
loop_
_entity_poly.entity_id
_entity_poly.type
_entity_poly.pdbx_seq_one_letter_code
_entity_poly.pdbx_strand_id
1 'polypeptide(L)'
;MANFLPKDHQKATLVGRAYLPDAEGPAVVTISEGRVIDITSSDAPTVRDVCEQANPADYVRFSKDDGVDIGDVGSIRANSWEAKRDPSKPWFLAPADLQALKASGVTFVVSLLERVIEEQARGAPEKAAAIRADIDQLIGQDLSKLKPGSPEAEKVKERLIERGVWSQYLEVGIGPYAEIFTKAQPLSAVGAGAHIGILPDSTWNNPEPEVAVVVASSGQCVGATLGNDVNLRDIEGRSALLLGKAK
;
A
#
# COMPACT_ATOMS: atom_id res chain seq x y z
N MET A 1 -12.02 -20.67 0.98
CA MET A 1 -11.01 -19.59 1.08
C MET A 1 -11.46 -18.42 0.20
N ALA A 2 -11.35 -17.18 0.68
CA ALA A 2 -11.72 -16.02 -0.16
C ALA A 2 -10.89 -16.00 -1.44
N ASN A 3 -11.51 -15.64 -2.56
CA ASN A 3 -10.80 -15.48 -3.82
C ASN A 3 -9.87 -14.26 -3.70
N PHE A 4 -8.55 -14.43 -3.87
CA PHE A 4 -7.57 -13.33 -3.79
C PHE A 4 -7.35 -12.66 -5.14
N LEU A 5 -7.85 -13.26 -6.23
CA LEU A 5 -7.80 -12.67 -7.54
C LEU A 5 -8.89 -11.60 -7.69
N PRO A 6 -8.66 -10.55 -8.48
CA PRO A 6 -9.71 -9.59 -8.84
C PRO A 6 -10.94 -10.29 -9.43
N LYS A 7 -12.12 -9.70 -9.25
CA LYS A 7 -13.37 -10.28 -9.79
C LYS A 7 -13.35 -10.45 -11.29
N ASP A 8 -12.62 -9.60 -11.99
CA ASP A 8 -12.45 -9.56 -13.44
C ASP A 8 -11.15 -10.22 -13.90
N HIS A 9 -10.49 -11.03 -13.07
CA HIS A 9 -9.19 -11.64 -13.36
C HIS A 9 -9.12 -12.39 -14.70
N GLN A 10 -10.25 -12.89 -15.20
CA GLN A 10 -10.30 -13.54 -16.51
C GLN A 10 -10.12 -12.58 -17.69
N LYS A 11 -10.40 -11.28 -17.48
CA LYS A 11 -10.23 -10.21 -18.49
C LYS A 11 -9.01 -9.36 -18.23
N ALA A 12 -8.51 -9.38 -17.02
CA ALA A 12 -7.34 -8.60 -16.60
C ALA A 12 -6.03 -9.29 -17.06
N THR A 13 -5.02 -8.49 -17.35
CA THR A 13 -3.65 -8.97 -17.50
C THR A 13 -3.01 -8.91 -16.12
N LEU A 14 -2.67 -10.07 -15.57
CA LEU A 14 -2.07 -10.20 -14.25
C LEU A 14 -0.59 -10.51 -14.37
N VAL A 15 0.22 -9.87 -13.55
CA VAL A 15 1.65 -10.18 -13.41
C VAL A 15 2.00 -10.21 -11.93
N GLY A 16 2.91 -11.08 -11.56
CA GLY A 16 3.37 -11.23 -10.20
C GLY A 16 4.67 -12.02 -10.14
N ARG A 17 4.97 -12.53 -8.96
CA ARG A 17 6.19 -13.32 -8.72
C ARG A 17 5.87 -14.58 -7.96
N ALA A 18 6.60 -15.63 -8.28
CA ALA A 18 6.62 -16.86 -7.52
C ALA A 18 8.07 -17.28 -7.24
N TYR A 19 8.31 -17.94 -6.11
CA TYR A 19 9.54 -18.65 -5.88
C TYR A 19 9.42 -20.04 -6.48
N LEU A 20 10.42 -20.44 -7.24
CA LEU A 20 10.53 -21.77 -7.87
C LEU A 20 11.66 -22.54 -7.18
N PRO A 21 11.34 -23.62 -6.43
CA PRO A 21 12.37 -24.42 -5.76
C PRO A 21 13.40 -25.02 -6.72
N ASP A 22 12.97 -25.49 -7.88
CA ASP A 22 13.85 -26.12 -8.87
C ASP A 22 14.85 -25.13 -9.51
N ALA A 23 14.46 -23.84 -9.58
CA ALA A 23 15.32 -22.76 -10.03
C ALA A 23 16.08 -22.06 -8.89
N GLU A 24 15.78 -22.44 -7.64
CA GLU A 24 16.30 -21.82 -6.42
C GLU A 24 16.13 -20.28 -6.40
N GLY A 25 15.06 -19.77 -7.03
CA GLY A 25 14.92 -18.33 -7.21
C GLY A 25 13.51 -17.86 -7.55
N PRO A 26 13.35 -16.50 -7.60
CA PRO A 26 12.10 -15.88 -8.03
C PRO A 26 11.93 -15.95 -9.55
N ALA A 27 10.69 -16.14 -9.99
CA ALA A 27 10.26 -16.05 -11.37
C ALA A 27 9.18 -14.98 -11.53
N VAL A 28 9.12 -14.36 -12.71
CA VAL A 28 8.03 -13.50 -13.15
C VAL A 28 6.90 -14.39 -13.65
N VAL A 29 5.72 -14.24 -13.11
CA VAL A 29 4.59 -15.11 -13.46
C VAL A 29 3.37 -14.34 -13.89
N THR A 30 2.55 -14.99 -14.74
CA THR A 30 1.20 -14.55 -15.06
C THR A 30 0.19 -15.66 -14.73
N ILE A 31 -1.10 -15.35 -14.83
CA ILE A 31 -2.18 -16.32 -14.62
C ILE A 31 -2.98 -16.47 -15.90
N SER A 32 -3.14 -17.70 -16.35
CA SER A 32 -3.96 -18.06 -17.51
C SER A 32 -4.80 -19.29 -17.17
N GLU A 33 -6.12 -19.21 -17.33
CA GLU A 33 -7.06 -20.32 -17.13
C GLU A 33 -6.91 -21.08 -15.80
N GLY A 34 -6.61 -20.34 -14.72
CA GLY A 34 -6.41 -20.92 -13.38
C GLY A 34 -5.03 -21.53 -13.16
N ARG A 35 -4.14 -21.44 -14.14
CA ARG A 35 -2.74 -21.90 -14.08
C ARG A 35 -1.80 -20.72 -13.89
N VAL A 36 -0.71 -20.93 -13.19
CA VAL A 36 0.40 -19.98 -13.06
C VAL A 36 1.45 -20.32 -14.12
N ILE A 37 1.76 -19.34 -14.93
CA ILE A 37 2.70 -19.47 -16.04
C ILE A 37 3.94 -18.65 -15.73
N ASP A 38 5.10 -19.27 -15.70
CA ASP A 38 6.39 -18.59 -15.63
C ASP A 38 6.70 -17.97 -16.99
N ILE A 39 6.84 -16.66 -17.00
CA ILE A 39 7.17 -15.84 -18.20
C ILE A 39 8.52 -15.14 -18.05
N THR A 40 9.37 -15.62 -17.15
CA THR A 40 10.70 -15.06 -16.94
C THR A 40 11.53 -15.19 -18.22
N SER A 41 12.14 -14.11 -18.66
CA SER A 41 12.99 -14.10 -19.85
C SER A 41 14.24 -13.24 -19.64
N SER A 42 15.20 -13.32 -20.56
CA SER A 42 16.36 -12.43 -20.57
C SER A 42 15.99 -10.96 -20.77
N ASP A 43 14.89 -10.69 -21.45
CA ASP A 43 14.43 -9.33 -21.76
C ASP A 43 13.66 -8.69 -20.60
N ALA A 44 13.07 -9.51 -19.73
CA ALA A 44 12.37 -9.08 -18.53
C ALA A 44 12.55 -10.10 -17.39
N PRO A 45 13.74 -10.13 -16.78
CA PRO A 45 14.05 -11.06 -15.68
C PRO A 45 13.34 -10.70 -14.37
N THR A 46 12.77 -9.50 -14.25
CA THR A 46 12.06 -9.01 -13.06
C THR A 46 10.73 -8.37 -13.42
N VAL A 47 9.83 -8.25 -12.45
CA VAL A 47 8.56 -7.52 -12.64
C VAL A 47 8.83 -6.04 -12.94
N ARG A 48 9.90 -5.46 -12.38
CA ARG A 48 10.32 -4.11 -12.75
C ARG A 48 10.60 -4.01 -14.25
N ASP A 49 11.28 -4.98 -14.85
CA ASP A 49 11.61 -4.95 -16.28
C ASP A 49 10.37 -5.12 -17.15
N VAL A 50 9.41 -5.93 -16.72
CA VAL A 50 8.07 -5.98 -17.35
C VAL A 50 7.39 -4.63 -17.32
N CYS A 51 7.42 -3.93 -16.19
CA CYS A 51 6.78 -2.62 -16.02
C CYS A 51 7.44 -1.50 -16.85
N GLU A 52 8.71 -1.69 -17.28
CA GLU A 52 9.45 -0.76 -18.15
C GLU A 52 9.28 -1.07 -19.64
N GLN A 53 8.56 -2.12 -20.03
CA GLN A 53 8.25 -2.39 -21.42
C GLN A 53 7.38 -1.28 -22.03
N ALA A 54 7.49 -1.07 -23.32
CA ALA A 54 6.67 -0.06 -24.02
C ALA A 54 5.17 -0.27 -23.85
N ASN A 55 4.72 -1.52 -23.77
CA ASN A 55 3.36 -1.92 -23.39
C ASN A 55 3.45 -3.15 -22.47
N PRO A 56 3.50 -2.97 -21.15
CA PRO A 56 3.64 -4.07 -20.20
C PRO A 56 2.54 -5.12 -20.32
N ALA A 57 1.30 -4.70 -20.58
CA ALA A 57 0.17 -5.61 -20.66
C ALA A 57 0.26 -6.53 -21.91
N ASP A 58 0.68 -5.97 -23.04
CA ASP A 58 0.87 -6.78 -24.25
C ASP A 58 2.07 -7.70 -24.11
N TYR A 59 3.17 -7.23 -23.52
CA TYR A 59 4.30 -8.07 -23.20
C TYR A 59 3.88 -9.33 -22.43
N VAL A 60 3.13 -9.18 -21.33
CA VAL A 60 2.64 -10.29 -20.52
C VAL A 60 1.71 -11.22 -21.32
N ARG A 61 0.83 -10.66 -22.15
CA ARG A 61 -0.09 -11.46 -22.99
C ARG A 61 0.63 -12.32 -24.01
N PHE A 62 1.67 -11.81 -24.65
CA PHE A 62 2.47 -12.55 -25.64
C PHE A 62 3.38 -13.57 -24.95
N SER A 63 4.05 -13.17 -23.86
CA SER A 63 4.99 -14.06 -23.17
C SER A 63 4.35 -15.29 -22.55
N LYS A 64 3.04 -15.26 -22.25
CA LYS A 64 2.35 -16.42 -21.66
C LYS A 64 2.27 -17.62 -22.61
N ASP A 65 2.28 -17.39 -23.93
CA ASP A 65 2.10 -18.46 -24.92
C ASP A 65 3.36 -19.33 -25.03
N ASP A 66 4.53 -18.77 -24.73
CA ASP A 66 5.82 -19.44 -24.67
C ASP A 66 6.25 -19.78 -23.22
N GLY A 67 5.41 -19.44 -22.23
CA GLY A 67 5.72 -19.61 -20.82
C GLY A 67 5.59 -21.05 -20.33
N VAL A 68 6.16 -21.31 -19.15
CA VAL A 68 6.14 -22.63 -18.52
C VAL A 68 5.05 -22.70 -17.45
N ASP A 69 4.16 -23.67 -17.54
CA ASP A 69 3.15 -23.95 -16.53
C ASP A 69 3.81 -24.49 -15.25
N ILE A 70 3.72 -23.75 -14.13
CA ILE A 70 4.31 -24.13 -12.84
C ILE A 70 3.29 -24.63 -11.83
N GLY A 71 2.00 -24.69 -12.19
CA GLY A 71 0.98 -25.29 -11.32
C GLY A 71 -0.33 -24.52 -11.24
N ASP A 72 -1.23 -25.09 -10.44
CA ASP A 72 -2.56 -24.52 -10.17
C ASP A 72 -2.47 -23.32 -9.21
N VAL A 73 -3.19 -22.23 -9.52
CA VAL A 73 -3.21 -20.98 -8.71
C VAL A 73 -3.62 -21.24 -7.27
N GLY A 74 -4.62 -22.10 -7.04
CA GLY A 74 -5.11 -22.39 -5.70
C GLY A 74 -4.08 -23.15 -4.87
N SER A 75 -3.37 -24.08 -5.50
CA SER A 75 -2.31 -24.89 -4.89
C SER A 75 -1.11 -24.04 -4.50
N ILE A 76 -0.62 -23.20 -5.41
CA ILE A 76 0.52 -22.28 -5.16
C ILE A 76 0.14 -21.26 -4.08
N ARG A 77 -1.09 -20.74 -4.13
CA ARG A 77 -1.60 -19.85 -3.10
C ARG A 77 -1.66 -20.54 -1.72
N ALA A 78 -2.15 -21.77 -1.66
CA ALA A 78 -2.21 -22.52 -0.40
C ALA A 78 -0.81 -22.71 0.20
N ASN A 79 0.20 -22.92 -0.65
CA ASN A 79 1.60 -23.05 -0.26
C ASN A 79 2.27 -21.71 0.08
N SER A 80 1.64 -20.58 -0.22
CA SER A 80 2.18 -19.24 0.10
C SER A 80 2.05 -18.88 1.59
N TRP A 81 1.22 -19.62 2.36
CA TRP A 81 1.14 -19.43 3.81
C TRP A 81 2.38 -19.96 4.51
N GLU A 82 3.24 -19.06 4.95
CA GLU A 82 4.57 -19.36 5.46
C GLU A 82 4.58 -20.37 6.60
N ALA A 83 3.61 -20.28 7.51
CA ALA A 83 3.47 -21.21 8.64
C ALA A 83 3.20 -22.67 8.24
N LYS A 84 2.80 -22.91 6.98
CA LYS A 84 2.44 -24.24 6.46
C LYS A 84 3.10 -24.56 5.12
N ARG A 85 4.11 -23.77 4.73
CA ARG A 85 4.79 -23.87 3.44
C ARG A 85 5.56 -25.16 3.30
N ASP A 86 5.35 -25.83 2.20
CA ASP A 86 6.22 -26.90 1.71
C ASP A 86 7.33 -26.26 0.82
N PRO A 87 8.58 -26.24 1.28
CA PRO A 87 9.66 -25.58 0.54
C PRO A 87 10.04 -26.28 -0.77
N SER A 88 9.54 -27.49 -1.02
CA SER A 88 9.75 -28.20 -2.28
C SER A 88 8.75 -27.82 -3.38
N LYS A 89 7.80 -26.91 -3.11
CA LYS A 89 6.76 -26.47 -4.04
C LYS A 89 6.79 -24.97 -4.23
N PRO A 90 6.34 -24.46 -5.39
CA PRO A 90 6.25 -23.03 -5.64
C PRO A 90 5.33 -22.30 -4.64
N TRP A 91 5.63 -21.02 -4.37
CA TRP A 91 4.77 -20.12 -3.62
C TRP A 91 4.84 -18.70 -4.16
N PHE A 92 3.78 -17.91 -3.97
CA PHE A 92 3.77 -16.52 -4.39
C PHE A 92 4.64 -15.63 -3.51
N LEU A 93 5.34 -14.70 -4.14
CA LEU A 93 6.07 -13.60 -3.55
C LEU A 93 5.27 -12.30 -3.69
N ALA A 94 5.79 -11.20 -3.12
CA ALA A 94 5.26 -9.87 -3.43
C ALA A 94 5.37 -9.61 -4.94
N PRO A 95 4.36 -8.98 -5.56
CA PRO A 95 4.41 -8.67 -7.00
C PRO A 95 5.42 -7.58 -7.34
N ALA A 96 5.82 -6.75 -6.38
CA ALA A 96 6.91 -5.79 -6.53
C ALA A 96 8.26 -6.41 -6.15
N ASP A 97 9.32 -6.06 -6.88
CA ASP A 97 10.69 -6.52 -6.62
C ASP A 97 11.69 -5.37 -6.46
N LEU A 98 12.19 -4.81 -7.53
CA LEU A 98 13.25 -3.79 -7.51
C LEU A 98 12.71 -2.37 -7.35
N GLN A 99 11.41 -2.18 -7.32
CA GLN A 99 10.78 -0.88 -7.08
C GLN A 99 10.93 -0.47 -5.63
N ALA A 100 11.27 0.80 -5.39
CA ALA A 100 11.14 1.40 -4.08
C ALA A 100 9.65 1.59 -3.76
N LEU A 101 9.23 1.17 -2.58
CA LEU A 101 7.85 1.36 -2.12
C LEU A 101 7.72 2.70 -1.40
N LYS A 102 6.87 3.56 -1.93
CA LYS A 102 6.48 4.83 -1.33
C LYS A 102 5.05 4.73 -0.81
N ALA A 103 4.81 5.29 0.35
CA ALA A 103 3.47 5.48 0.87
C ALA A 103 3.20 6.97 1.04
N SER A 104 1.92 7.34 1.03
CA SER A 104 1.48 8.71 1.23
C SER A 104 0.42 8.76 2.31
N GLY A 105 0.47 9.80 3.14
CA GLY A 105 -0.58 10.09 4.09
C GLY A 105 -1.91 10.39 3.38
N VAL A 106 -3.01 10.09 4.06
CA VAL A 106 -4.36 10.37 3.55
C VAL A 106 -4.64 11.88 3.55
N THR A 107 -5.34 12.35 2.52
CA THR A 107 -5.76 13.75 2.38
C THR A 107 -7.26 13.95 2.66
N PHE A 108 -7.89 13.00 3.34
CA PHE A 108 -9.28 13.12 3.74
C PHE A 108 -9.41 13.99 5.00
N VAL A 109 -9.73 15.26 4.82
CA VAL A 109 -9.81 16.26 5.90
C VAL A 109 -10.69 15.80 7.04
N VAL A 110 -11.82 15.15 6.76
CA VAL A 110 -12.72 14.61 7.79
C VAL A 110 -12.01 13.57 8.67
N SER A 111 -11.27 12.63 8.07
CA SER A 111 -10.54 11.60 8.81
C SER A 111 -9.40 12.20 9.65
N LEU A 112 -8.75 13.24 9.15
CA LEU A 112 -7.67 13.93 9.86
C LEU A 112 -8.20 14.70 11.07
N LEU A 113 -9.33 15.38 10.91
CA LEU A 113 -9.99 16.09 12.03
C LEU A 113 -10.44 15.11 13.12
N GLU A 114 -11.00 13.97 12.76
CA GLU A 114 -11.34 12.94 13.74
C GLU A 114 -10.12 12.45 14.52
N ARG A 115 -8.96 12.25 13.84
CA ARG A 115 -7.70 11.91 14.53
C ARG A 115 -7.26 12.99 15.52
N VAL A 116 -7.34 14.26 15.13
CA VAL A 116 -7.02 15.40 16.03
C VAL A 116 -7.96 15.46 17.23
N ILE A 117 -9.24 15.24 16.97
CA ILE A 117 -10.26 15.21 18.04
C ILE A 117 -9.96 14.07 19.02
N GLU A 118 -9.68 12.87 18.52
CA GLU A 118 -9.33 11.71 19.35
C GLU A 118 -8.06 11.95 20.16
N GLU A 119 -7.02 12.52 19.54
CA GLU A 119 -5.75 12.84 20.20
C GLU A 119 -5.94 13.84 21.34
N GLN A 120 -6.68 14.92 21.11
CA GLN A 120 -6.95 15.95 22.11
C GLN A 120 -7.91 15.46 23.21
N ALA A 121 -8.88 14.65 22.85
CA ALA A 121 -9.83 14.07 23.79
C ALA A 121 -9.18 13.02 24.73
N ARG A 122 -8.05 12.46 24.34
CA ARG A 122 -7.32 11.41 25.09
C ARG A 122 -8.23 10.28 25.57
N GLY A 123 -9.14 9.86 24.72
CA GLY A 123 -10.10 8.79 25.01
C GLY A 123 -11.31 9.21 25.86
N ALA A 124 -11.56 10.51 26.08
CA ALA A 124 -12.74 11.02 26.79
C ALA A 124 -13.84 11.40 25.77
N PRO A 125 -14.96 10.63 25.65
CA PRO A 125 -15.98 10.87 24.62
C PRO A 125 -16.66 12.25 24.71
N GLU A 126 -16.86 12.75 25.93
CA GLU A 126 -17.48 14.07 26.17
C GLU A 126 -16.60 15.22 25.65
N LYS A 127 -15.28 15.11 25.84
CA LYS A 127 -14.31 16.06 25.29
C LYS A 127 -14.26 16.00 23.77
N ALA A 128 -14.31 14.80 23.20
CA ALA A 128 -14.33 14.62 21.75
C ALA A 128 -15.56 15.31 21.13
N ALA A 129 -16.74 15.16 21.74
CA ALA A 129 -17.96 15.80 21.25
C ALA A 129 -17.88 17.34 21.30
N ALA A 130 -17.32 17.90 22.37
CA ALA A 130 -17.14 19.35 22.51
C ALA A 130 -16.14 19.89 21.46
N ILE A 131 -14.99 19.24 21.30
CA ILE A 131 -13.97 19.63 20.32
C ILE A 131 -14.54 19.56 18.89
N ARG A 132 -15.31 18.52 18.58
CA ARG A 132 -15.97 18.38 17.26
C ARG A 132 -16.93 19.52 16.99
N ALA A 133 -17.79 19.86 17.95
CA ALA A 133 -18.73 20.97 17.82
C ALA A 133 -18.02 22.32 17.60
N ASP A 134 -16.93 22.57 18.31
CA ASP A 134 -16.11 23.77 18.14
C ASP A 134 -15.47 23.84 16.76
N ILE A 135 -14.93 22.72 16.26
CA ILE A 135 -14.32 22.63 14.94
C ILE A 135 -15.35 22.82 13.84
N ASP A 136 -16.51 22.16 13.92
CA ASP A 136 -17.60 22.29 12.95
C ASP A 136 -18.11 23.75 12.86
N GLN A 137 -18.25 24.40 14.01
CA GLN A 137 -18.64 25.81 14.06
C GLN A 137 -17.57 26.74 13.47
N LEU A 138 -16.29 26.41 13.68
CA LEU A 138 -15.17 27.20 13.20
C LEU A 138 -15.03 27.14 11.67
N ILE A 139 -15.23 25.97 11.11
CA ILE A 139 -14.94 25.71 9.70
C ILE A 139 -16.12 26.12 8.82
N GLY A 140 -17.37 25.92 9.26
CA GLY A 140 -18.60 26.39 8.61
C GLY A 140 -18.79 25.97 7.15
N GLN A 141 -17.93 25.09 6.62
CA GLN A 141 -17.88 24.63 5.24
C GLN A 141 -17.76 23.11 5.16
N ASP A 142 -18.22 22.56 4.05
CA ASP A 142 -18.03 21.15 3.72
C ASP A 142 -16.54 20.85 3.44
N LEU A 143 -15.86 20.39 4.47
CA LEU A 143 -14.42 20.06 4.42
C LEU A 143 -14.06 19.01 3.38
N SER A 144 -15.04 18.21 2.95
CA SER A 144 -14.79 17.21 1.90
C SER A 144 -14.41 17.81 0.56
N LYS A 145 -14.71 19.10 0.37
CA LYS A 145 -14.41 19.87 -0.83
C LYS A 145 -13.16 20.73 -0.71
N LEU A 146 -12.55 20.77 0.47
CA LEU A 146 -11.36 21.57 0.69
C LEU A 146 -10.18 20.98 -0.10
N LYS A 147 -9.62 21.77 -1.01
CA LYS A 147 -8.46 21.37 -1.78
C LYS A 147 -7.17 21.63 -0.97
N PRO A 148 -6.35 20.62 -0.65
CA PRO A 148 -5.09 20.83 0.03
C PRO A 148 -4.21 21.86 -0.65
N GLY A 149 -3.54 22.72 0.13
CA GLY A 149 -2.68 23.79 -0.38
C GLY A 149 -3.38 24.95 -1.08
N SER A 150 -4.72 24.99 -1.06
CA SER A 150 -5.48 26.12 -1.60
C SER A 150 -5.51 27.33 -0.64
N PRO A 151 -5.80 28.55 -1.14
CA PRO A 151 -6.00 29.71 -0.27
C PRO A 151 -7.10 29.51 0.79
N GLU A 152 -8.10 28.70 0.48
CA GLU A 152 -9.16 28.32 1.43
C GLU A 152 -8.61 27.42 2.53
N ALA A 153 -7.74 26.46 2.18
CA ALA A 153 -7.07 25.59 3.14
C ALA A 153 -6.16 26.38 4.08
N GLU A 154 -5.45 27.40 3.57
CA GLU A 154 -4.60 28.28 4.39
C GLU A 154 -5.43 29.08 5.41
N LYS A 155 -6.58 29.62 5.03
CA LYS A 155 -7.50 30.31 5.96
C LYS A 155 -8.02 29.36 7.05
N VAL A 156 -8.30 28.10 6.70
CA VAL A 156 -8.71 27.08 7.70
C VAL A 156 -7.55 26.80 8.65
N LYS A 157 -6.34 26.65 8.13
CA LYS A 157 -5.11 26.45 8.90
C LYS A 157 -4.90 27.58 9.92
N GLU A 158 -4.96 28.85 9.48
CA GLU A 158 -4.81 30.02 10.35
C GLU A 158 -5.78 29.97 11.53
N ARG A 159 -7.05 29.70 11.26
CA ARG A 159 -8.09 29.58 12.30
C ARG A 159 -7.84 28.44 13.29
N LEU A 160 -7.38 27.28 12.79
CA LEU A 160 -7.07 26.13 13.62
C LEU A 160 -5.84 26.39 14.50
N ILE A 161 -4.84 27.12 14.00
CA ILE A 161 -3.67 27.58 14.76
C ILE A 161 -4.11 28.53 15.89
N GLU A 162 -4.92 29.55 15.57
CA GLU A 162 -5.44 30.51 16.55
C GLU A 162 -6.19 29.81 17.72
N ARG A 163 -6.84 28.68 17.44
CA ARG A 163 -7.56 27.88 18.43
C ARG A 163 -6.70 26.84 19.14
N GLY A 164 -5.42 26.70 18.74
CA GLY A 164 -4.51 25.71 19.34
C GLY A 164 -4.86 24.25 19.00
N VAL A 165 -5.61 24.03 17.92
CA VAL A 165 -6.01 22.67 17.44
C VAL A 165 -5.27 22.22 16.20
N TRP A 166 -4.29 23.00 15.71
CA TRP A 166 -3.45 22.59 14.60
C TRP A 166 -2.48 21.48 15.01
N SER A 167 -2.29 20.51 14.13
CA SER A 167 -1.38 19.40 14.34
C SER A 167 -0.62 19.05 13.05
N GLN A 168 0.45 18.28 13.20
CA GLN A 168 1.23 17.76 12.05
C GLN A 168 0.36 16.94 11.08
N TYR A 169 -0.67 16.25 11.57
CA TYR A 169 -1.61 15.50 10.72
C TYR A 169 -2.45 16.41 9.83
N LEU A 170 -2.87 17.56 10.35
CA LEU A 170 -3.58 18.57 9.55
C LEU A 170 -2.65 19.20 8.52
N GLU A 171 -1.37 19.41 8.85
CA GLU A 171 -0.40 19.95 7.90
C GLU A 171 -0.24 19.04 6.68
N VAL A 172 -0.12 17.72 6.87
CA VAL A 172 0.02 16.80 5.74
C VAL A 172 -1.30 16.54 4.99
N GLY A 173 -2.44 16.82 5.63
CA GLY A 173 -3.76 16.60 5.05
C GLY A 173 -4.31 17.76 4.24
N ILE A 174 -4.12 19.00 4.71
CA ILE A 174 -4.66 20.21 4.06
C ILE A 174 -3.61 21.24 3.69
N GLY A 175 -2.36 21.07 4.15
CA GLY A 175 -1.24 21.92 3.76
C GLY A 175 -0.80 21.70 2.31
N PRO A 176 0.17 22.52 1.83
CA PRO A 176 0.64 22.47 0.44
C PRO A 176 1.53 21.27 0.12
N TYR A 177 2.03 20.56 1.13
CA TYR A 177 2.99 19.46 0.99
C TYR A 177 2.38 18.15 1.47
N ALA A 178 2.17 17.22 0.55
CA ALA A 178 1.71 15.88 0.88
C ALA A 178 2.76 15.11 1.70
N GLU A 179 2.30 14.30 2.64
CA GLU A 179 3.15 13.33 3.30
C GLU A 179 3.47 12.21 2.31
N ILE A 180 4.75 12.09 1.94
CA ILE A 180 5.25 10.97 1.12
C ILE A 180 6.53 10.47 1.77
N PHE A 181 6.58 9.17 2.06
CA PHE A 181 7.73 8.56 2.71
C PHE A 181 8.11 7.23 2.06
N THR A 182 9.31 6.74 2.35
CA THR A 182 9.74 5.40 1.92
C THR A 182 9.15 4.37 2.88
N LYS A 183 8.20 3.58 2.39
CA LYS A 183 7.61 2.48 3.15
C LYS A 183 8.57 1.30 3.26
N ALA A 184 9.16 0.91 2.14
CA ALA A 184 10.08 -0.22 2.10
C ALA A 184 11.12 -0.08 0.98
N GLN A 185 12.26 -0.71 1.20
CA GLN A 185 13.33 -0.80 0.21
C GLN A 185 12.97 -1.81 -0.90
N PRO A 186 13.65 -1.78 -2.04
CA PRO A 186 13.57 -2.86 -3.03
C PRO A 186 13.72 -4.24 -2.36
N LEU A 187 12.96 -5.21 -2.82
CA LEU A 187 12.91 -6.59 -2.32
C LEU A 187 12.43 -6.78 -0.87
N SER A 188 11.98 -5.73 -0.18
CA SER A 188 11.50 -5.82 1.21
C SER A 188 10.01 -6.15 1.33
N ALA A 189 9.23 -5.97 0.26
CA ALA A 189 7.83 -6.37 0.27
C ALA A 189 7.70 -7.90 0.34
N VAL A 190 6.75 -8.36 1.13
CA VAL A 190 6.45 -9.79 1.26
C VAL A 190 5.10 -10.12 0.63
N GLY A 191 4.96 -11.37 0.16
CA GLY A 191 3.73 -11.85 -0.47
C GLY A 191 2.62 -12.14 0.53
N ALA A 192 1.40 -12.29 0.02
CA ALA A 192 0.25 -12.67 0.83
C ALA A 192 0.49 -14.03 1.51
N GLY A 193 0.35 -14.08 2.82
CA GLY A 193 0.58 -15.28 3.63
C GLY A 193 1.98 -15.38 4.23
N ALA A 194 2.90 -14.47 3.90
CA ALA A 194 4.19 -14.37 4.56
C ALA A 194 4.09 -13.69 5.93
N HIS A 195 5.02 -13.99 6.81
CA HIS A 195 5.17 -13.29 8.07
C HIS A 195 5.76 -11.90 7.85
N ILE A 196 5.37 -10.96 8.70
CA ILE A 196 5.93 -9.61 8.74
C ILE A 196 6.60 -9.36 10.08
N GLY A 197 7.72 -8.63 10.07
CA GLY A 197 8.39 -8.20 11.30
C GLY A 197 7.65 -7.03 11.95
N ILE A 198 7.49 -7.11 13.26
CA ILE A 198 6.93 -6.03 14.09
C ILE A 198 7.94 -5.69 15.17
N LEU A 199 8.16 -4.38 15.41
CA LEU A 199 9.03 -3.92 16.47
C LEU A 199 8.54 -4.47 17.84
N PRO A 200 9.40 -5.17 18.62
CA PRO A 200 8.98 -5.82 19.86
C PRO A 200 8.36 -4.88 20.91
N ASP A 201 8.78 -3.61 20.89
CA ASP A 201 8.33 -2.59 21.85
C ASP A 201 6.94 -2.03 21.50
N SER A 202 6.39 -2.36 20.31
CA SER A 202 5.07 -1.94 19.92
C SER A 202 4.00 -2.84 20.51
N THR A 203 2.99 -2.22 21.06
CA THR A 203 1.81 -2.90 21.63
C THR A 203 0.55 -2.69 20.81
N TRP A 204 0.63 -1.89 19.74
CA TRP A 204 -0.50 -1.54 18.89
C TRP A 204 -0.10 -1.48 17.42
N ASN A 205 -0.11 -2.61 16.75
CA ASN A 205 0.00 -2.65 15.30
C ASN A 205 -1.37 -2.51 14.64
N ASN A 206 -1.38 -1.96 13.43
CA ASN A 206 -2.60 -1.69 12.68
C ASN A 206 -2.40 -2.04 11.20
N PRO A 207 -3.30 -2.88 10.61
CA PRO A 207 -3.31 -3.09 9.17
C PRO A 207 -3.91 -1.88 8.47
N GLU A 208 -3.30 -1.45 7.37
CA GLU A 208 -3.81 -0.39 6.49
C GLU A 208 -3.91 -0.94 5.06
N PRO A 209 -5.05 -1.59 4.70
CA PRO A 209 -5.27 -2.05 3.34
C PRO A 209 -5.35 -0.87 2.36
N GLU A 210 -4.52 -0.88 1.34
CA GLU A 210 -4.36 0.22 0.41
C GLU A 210 -4.33 -0.24 -1.05
N VAL A 211 -4.67 0.68 -1.95
CA VAL A 211 -4.40 0.53 -3.37
C VAL A 211 -2.99 1.04 -3.65
N ALA A 212 -2.14 0.15 -4.15
CA ALA A 212 -0.81 0.50 -4.62
C ALA A 212 -0.82 0.63 -6.15
N VAL A 213 -0.35 1.75 -6.67
CA VAL A 213 -0.13 1.95 -8.11
C VAL A 213 1.31 1.65 -8.48
N VAL A 214 1.49 1.03 -9.64
CA VAL A 214 2.81 0.75 -10.20
C VAL A 214 3.13 1.83 -11.22
N VAL A 215 4.23 2.55 -10.98
CA VAL A 215 4.66 3.65 -11.83
C VAL A 215 5.98 3.30 -12.48
N ALA A 216 6.03 3.35 -13.80
CA ALA A 216 7.25 3.17 -14.59
C ALA A 216 8.19 4.38 -14.44
N SER A 217 9.46 4.24 -14.84
CA SER A 217 10.46 5.32 -14.79
C SER A 217 10.06 6.55 -15.61
N SER A 218 9.20 6.38 -16.61
CA SER A 218 8.59 7.48 -17.39
C SER A 218 7.59 8.33 -16.61
N GLY A 219 7.17 7.91 -15.41
CA GLY A 219 6.08 8.51 -14.64
C GLY A 219 4.69 7.98 -15.01
N GLN A 220 4.59 7.05 -15.94
CA GLN A 220 3.32 6.46 -16.35
C GLN A 220 2.86 5.41 -15.33
N CYS A 221 1.60 5.47 -14.92
CA CYS A 221 0.96 4.40 -14.15
C CYS A 221 0.67 3.22 -15.08
N VAL A 222 1.31 2.08 -14.84
CA VAL A 222 1.25 0.87 -15.70
C VAL A 222 0.45 -0.27 -15.06
N GLY A 223 0.09 -0.15 -13.80
CA GLY A 223 -0.67 -1.18 -13.10
C GLY A 223 -1.11 -0.77 -11.70
N ALA A 224 -1.85 -1.65 -11.05
CA ALA A 224 -2.27 -1.48 -9.67
C ALA A 224 -2.39 -2.84 -8.97
N THR A 225 -2.23 -2.82 -7.65
CA THR A 225 -2.46 -3.97 -6.77
C THR A 225 -3.03 -3.51 -5.43
N LEU A 226 -3.38 -4.46 -4.58
CA LEU A 226 -3.70 -4.18 -3.18
C LEU A 226 -2.48 -4.48 -2.32
N GLY A 227 -2.19 -3.61 -1.39
CA GLY A 227 -1.14 -3.74 -0.40
C GLY A 227 -1.69 -3.63 1.02
N ASN A 228 -0.82 -3.83 1.98
CA ASN A 228 -1.09 -3.59 3.39
C ASN A 228 0.08 -2.79 3.96
N ASP A 229 -0.14 -1.50 4.21
CA ASP A 229 0.80 -0.63 4.88
C ASP A 229 0.67 -0.83 6.39
N VAL A 230 1.22 -1.94 6.90
CA VAL A 230 1.18 -2.24 8.32
C VAL A 230 1.95 -1.19 9.09
N ASN A 231 1.29 -0.58 10.09
CA ASN A 231 1.91 0.41 10.94
C ASN A 231 1.91 0.00 12.43
N LEU A 232 2.73 0.70 13.19
CA LEU A 232 2.81 0.63 14.64
C LEU A 232 2.25 1.93 15.20
N ARG A 233 0.96 1.94 15.46
CA ARG A 233 0.18 3.14 15.80
C ARG A 233 0.70 3.86 17.04
N ASP A 234 1.17 3.12 18.02
CA ASP A 234 1.75 3.64 19.26
C ASP A 234 3.14 4.26 19.07
N ILE A 235 3.82 3.96 17.97
CA ILE A 235 5.10 4.59 17.59
C ILE A 235 4.85 5.79 16.67
N GLU A 236 4.00 5.62 15.65
CA GLU A 236 3.65 6.66 14.68
C GLU A 236 3.11 7.91 15.37
N GLY A 237 2.21 7.75 16.34
CA GLY A 237 1.57 8.86 17.05
C GLY A 237 2.53 9.69 17.92
N ARG A 238 3.78 9.25 18.13
CA ARG A 238 4.74 9.99 18.96
C ARG A 238 5.40 11.14 18.23
N SER A 239 5.75 10.95 16.95
CA SER A 239 6.43 11.97 16.14
C SER A 239 6.52 11.53 14.69
N ALA A 240 6.37 12.48 13.76
CA ALA A 240 6.63 12.27 12.33
C ALA A 240 8.08 11.79 12.03
N LEU A 241 9.04 12.07 12.91
CA LEU A 241 10.42 11.57 12.79
C LEU A 241 10.53 10.06 12.98
N LEU A 242 9.50 9.41 13.52
CA LEU A 242 9.48 7.97 13.76
C LEU A 242 8.79 7.18 12.66
N LEU A 243 8.35 7.80 11.57
CA LEU A 243 7.71 7.10 10.44
C LEU A 243 8.52 5.90 9.96
N GLY A 244 9.82 6.03 9.79
CA GLY A 244 10.69 4.92 9.37
C GLY A 244 10.82 3.76 10.35
N LYS A 245 10.24 3.87 11.56
CA LYS A 245 10.12 2.79 12.54
C LYS A 245 8.69 2.29 12.69
N ALA A 246 7.72 3.14 12.41
CA ALA A 246 6.31 2.87 12.62
C ALA A 246 5.65 2.24 11.39
N LYS A 247 6.21 2.52 10.22
CA LYS A 247 5.66 2.15 8.92
C LYS A 247 6.48 1.09 8.20
#